data_a54e80bef62673e1b7aeffd17ca0d2cc
#
_entry.id   a54e80bef62673e1b7aeffd17ca0d2cc
#
_cell.length_a   1.000
_cell.length_b   1.000
_cell.length_c   1.000
_cell.angle_alpha   90.00
_cell.angle_beta   90.00
_cell.angle_gamma   90.00
#
_symmetry.space_group_name_H-M   'P 1'
#
loop_
_entity.id
_entity.type
_entity.pdbx_description
1 polymer ?
#
loop_
_entity_poly.entity_id
_entity_poly.type
_entity_poly.pdbx_seq_one_letter_code
_entity_poly.pdbx_strand_id
1 'polypeptide(L)'
;ALDLKLRKDMQIELKRIQQRTGITFIYVTHDQEEALTMSDRIVVMNHGVIQQVGSPTDIYNEPENAFVADFIGESNIIDGVMLEDRKVEFCGREFECVDSGFGTNTPVDVVIRPEDLRLVYAGDGLLQGVVESIVFKGVHYEMMVRTEHFTFTVHSTMAEPVGKTVGLTVIPFDIHIMHKSAEAEA
;
A
#
# COMPACT_ATOMS: atom_id res chain seq x y z
N ALA A 1 1.02 -24.79 -17.67
CA ALA A 1 0.46 -23.71 -16.86
C ALA A 1 -1.03 -24.01 -16.68
N LEU A 2 -1.55 -24.04 -15.44
CA LEU A 2 -2.99 -24.14 -15.20
C LEU A 2 -3.66 -22.87 -15.76
N ASP A 3 -4.80 -23.06 -16.44
CA ASP A 3 -5.66 -21.96 -16.84
C ASP A 3 -6.05 -21.13 -15.60
N LEU A 4 -6.02 -19.81 -15.70
CA LEU A 4 -6.37 -18.88 -14.61
C LEU A 4 -7.76 -19.21 -14.00
N LYS A 5 -8.72 -19.61 -14.85
CA LYS A 5 -10.06 -20.02 -14.42
C LYS A 5 -10.00 -21.28 -13.56
N LEU A 6 -9.27 -22.31 -14.00
CA LEU A 6 -9.13 -23.56 -13.26
C LEU A 6 -8.44 -23.34 -11.90
N ARG A 7 -7.44 -22.43 -11.85
CA ARG A 7 -6.80 -22.05 -10.59
C ARG A 7 -7.80 -21.43 -9.61
N LYS A 8 -8.62 -20.47 -10.07
CA LYS A 8 -9.66 -19.83 -9.24
C LYS A 8 -10.72 -20.83 -8.78
N ASP A 9 -11.15 -21.74 -9.64
CA ASP A 9 -12.12 -22.78 -9.27
C ASP A 9 -11.54 -23.74 -8.20
N MET A 10 -10.27 -24.12 -8.31
CA MET A 10 -9.58 -24.92 -7.29
C MET A 10 -9.46 -24.19 -5.94
N GLN A 11 -9.15 -22.91 -5.94
CA GLN A 11 -9.06 -22.09 -4.72
C GLN A 11 -10.40 -22.06 -3.98
N ILE A 12 -11.49 -21.82 -4.71
CA ILE A 12 -12.84 -21.83 -4.15
C ILE A 12 -13.16 -23.19 -3.51
N GLU A 13 -12.82 -24.29 -4.19
CA GLU A 13 -13.10 -25.62 -3.67
C GLU A 13 -12.25 -25.98 -2.44
N LEU A 14 -10.96 -25.60 -2.41
CA LEU A 14 -10.11 -25.74 -1.23
C LEU A 14 -10.66 -24.97 -0.02
N LYS A 15 -11.12 -23.73 -0.22
CA LYS A 15 -11.75 -22.94 0.85
C LYS A 15 -13.03 -23.62 1.37
N ARG A 16 -13.85 -24.18 0.48
CA ARG A 16 -15.05 -24.94 0.86
C ARG A 16 -14.71 -26.20 1.68
N ILE A 17 -13.69 -26.94 1.27
CA ILE A 17 -13.25 -28.13 2.00
C ILE A 17 -12.79 -27.73 3.40
N GLN A 18 -11.97 -26.69 3.52
CA GLN A 18 -11.48 -26.17 4.78
C GLN A 18 -12.65 -25.78 5.71
N GLN A 19 -13.62 -25.02 5.21
CA GLN A 19 -14.80 -24.60 5.98
C GLN A 19 -15.66 -25.77 6.44
N ARG A 20 -15.82 -26.79 5.59
CA ARG A 20 -16.65 -27.99 5.92
C ARG A 20 -15.99 -28.93 6.90
N THR A 21 -14.68 -29.05 6.84
CA THR A 21 -13.92 -30.02 7.64
C THR A 21 -13.32 -29.42 8.91
N GLY A 22 -13.17 -28.09 8.95
CA GLY A 22 -12.52 -27.38 10.06
C GLY A 22 -11.02 -27.65 10.19
N ILE A 23 -10.39 -28.27 9.18
CA ILE A 23 -8.95 -28.57 9.21
C ILE A 23 -8.14 -27.31 8.90
N THR A 24 -6.93 -27.25 9.44
CA THR A 24 -5.98 -26.19 9.13
C THR A 24 -5.22 -26.54 7.86
N PHE A 25 -5.26 -25.62 6.88
CA PHE A 25 -4.41 -25.67 5.69
C PHE A 25 -3.22 -24.75 5.87
N ILE A 26 -2.04 -25.20 5.47
CA ILE A 26 -0.89 -24.36 5.24
C ILE A 26 -0.70 -24.26 3.74
N TYR A 27 -0.84 -23.05 3.21
CA TYR A 27 -0.69 -22.76 1.80
C TYR A 27 0.53 -21.86 1.57
N VAL A 28 1.46 -22.29 0.75
CA VAL A 28 2.67 -21.52 0.42
C VAL A 28 2.53 -21.02 -1.01
N THR A 29 2.57 -19.72 -1.18
CA THR A 29 2.46 -19.06 -2.48
C THR A 29 3.36 -17.84 -2.54
N HIS A 30 3.70 -17.43 -3.74
CA HIS A 30 4.30 -16.12 -4.03
C HIS A 30 3.30 -15.16 -4.71
N ASP A 31 2.05 -15.61 -4.87
CA ASP A 31 0.97 -14.82 -5.45
C ASP A 31 0.22 -14.11 -4.32
N GLN A 32 0.27 -12.80 -4.33
CA GLN A 32 -0.30 -11.92 -3.31
C GLN A 32 -1.82 -11.99 -3.30
N GLU A 33 -2.47 -12.05 -4.49
CA GLU A 33 -3.92 -12.18 -4.61
C GLU A 33 -4.40 -13.49 -3.97
N GLU A 34 -3.66 -14.58 -4.18
CA GLU A 34 -3.96 -15.87 -3.53
C GLU A 34 -3.84 -15.78 -2.01
N ALA A 35 -2.76 -15.18 -1.49
CA ALA A 35 -2.57 -15.05 -0.05
C ALA A 35 -3.69 -14.22 0.58
N LEU A 36 -4.04 -13.07 0.00
CA LEU A 36 -5.06 -12.17 0.53
C LEU A 36 -6.47 -12.76 0.47
N THR A 37 -6.80 -13.54 -0.58
CA THR A 37 -8.17 -14.04 -0.79
C THR A 37 -8.47 -15.38 -0.12
N MET A 38 -7.45 -16.24 0.05
CA MET A 38 -7.63 -17.59 0.56
C MET A 38 -7.38 -17.74 2.05
N SER A 39 -6.53 -16.90 2.64
CA SER A 39 -6.04 -17.08 3.99
C SER A 39 -6.95 -16.43 5.05
N ASP A 40 -6.98 -17.02 6.23
CA ASP A 40 -7.51 -16.38 7.45
C ASP A 40 -6.38 -15.68 8.23
N ARG A 41 -5.13 -16.16 8.05
CA ARG A 41 -3.90 -15.54 8.53
C ARG A 41 -2.80 -15.68 7.49
N ILE A 42 -2.03 -14.61 7.33
CA ILE A 42 -0.88 -14.56 6.43
C ILE A 42 0.39 -14.46 7.27
N VAL A 43 1.41 -15.17 6.84
CA VAL A 43 2.78 -15.06 7.36
C VAL A 43 3.64 -14.57 6.20
N VAL A 44 4.09 -13.33 6.26
CA VAL A 44 5.03 -12.77 5.29
C VAL A 44 6.45 -13.14 5.73
N MET A 45 7.22 -13.72 4.81
CA MET A 45 8.59 -14.15 5.09
C MET A 45 9.57 -13.56 4.09
N ASN A 46 10.74 -13.18 4.56
CA ASN A 46 11.88 -12.75 3.75
C ASN A 46 13.16 -13.42 4.22
N HIS A 47 13.90 -14.05 3.31
CA HIS A 47 15.15 -14.78 3.62
C HIS A 47 15.04 -15.75 4.82
N GLY A 48 13.90 -16.43 4.98
CA GLY A 48 13.66 -17.38 6.07
C GLY A 48 13.28 -16.74 7.42
N VAL A 49 13.16 -15.41 7.46
CA VAL A 49 12.73 -14.65 8.64
C VAL A 49 11.29 -14.19 8.46
N ILE A 50 10.47 -14.34 9.50
CA ILE A 50 9.10 -13.83 9.52
C ILE A 50 9.18 -12.31 9.63
N GLN A 51 8.54 -11.62 8.70
CA GLN A 51 8.45 -10.16 8.65
C GLN A 51 7.19 -9.65 9.35
N GLN A 52 6.07 -10.32 9.13
CA GLN A 52 4.78 -9.98 9.76
C GLN A 52 3.84 -11.18 9.76
N VAL A 53 2.95 -11.23 10.75
CA VAL A 53 1.86 -12.21 10.85
C VAL A 53 0.57 -11.49 11.19
N GLY A 54 -0.44 -11.57 10.33
CA GLY A 54 -1.71 -10.88 10.54
C GLY A 54 -2.87 -11.44 9.73
N SER A 55 -4.04 -10.82 9.86
CA SER A 55 -5.12 -11.04 8.91
C SER A 55 -4.77 -10.45 7.53
N PRO A 56 -5.44 -10.84 6.44
CA PRO A 56 -5.23 -10.22 5.14
C PRO A 56 -5.37 -8.70 5.17
N THR A 57 -6.35 -8.18 5.89
CA THR A 57 -6.60 -6.75 6.06
C THR A 57 -5.48 -6.05 6.83
N ASP A 58 -4.99 -6.64 7.92
CA ASP A 58 -3.91 -6.05 8.70
C ASP A 58 -2.62 -5.98 7.89
N ILE A 59 -2.26 -7.07 7.19
CA ILE A 59 -1.05 -7.15 6.36
C ILE A 59 -1.10 -6.11 5.22
N TYR A 60 -2.29 -5.85 4.66
CA TYR A 60 -2.45 -4.89 3.56
C TYR A 60 -2.46 -3.44 4.06
N ASN A 61 -3.26 -3.14 5.08
CA ASN A 61 -3.49 -1.78 5.55
C ASN A 61 -2.44 -1.29 6.55
N GLU A 62 -1.88 -2.20 7.36
CA GLU A 62 -0.95 -1.88 8.45
C GLU A 62 0.36 -2.69 8.31
N PRO A 63 1.12 -2.55 7.21
CA PRO A 63 2.38 -3.24 7.04
C PRO A 63 3.40 -2.77 8.10
N GLU A 64 4.12 -3.72 8.71
CA GLU A 64 5.11 -3.41 9.76
C GLU A 64 6.40 -2.77 9.21
N ASN A 65 6.69 -2.98 7.92
CA ASN A 65 7.87 -2.42 7.28
C ASN A 65 7.69 -2.28 5.76
N ALA A 66 8.62 -1.54 5.12
CA ALA A 66 8.61 -1.25 3.69
C ALA A 66 8.61 -2.52 2.81
N PHE A 67 9.29 -3.59 3.25
CA PHE A 67 9.30 -4.86 2.52
C PHE A 67 7.89 -5.46 2.45
N VAL A 68 7.16 -5.49 3.57
CA VAL A 68 5.78 -6.03 3.60
C VAL A 68 4.86 -5.16 2.75
N ALA A 69 4.97 -3.84 2.87
CA ALA A 69 4.16 -2.89 2.11
C ALA A 69 4.30 -3.10 0.60
N ASP A 70 5.54 -3.19 0.10
CA ASP A 70 5.87 -3.38 -1.31
C ASP A 70 5.56 -4.81 -1.79
N PHE A 71 5.80 -5.81 -0.93
CA PHE A 71 5.57 -7.21 -1.28
C PHE A 71 4.08 -7.56 -1.43
N ILE A 72 3.19 -6.94 -0.66
CA ILE A 72 1.74 -7.28 -0.65
C ILE A 72 0.95 -6.50 -1.70
N GLY A 73 1.44 -5.36 -2.14
CA GLY A 73 0.76 -4.53 -3.13
C GLY A 73 1.53 -3.27 -3.46
N GLU A 74 1.16 -2.62 -4.54
CA GLU A 74 1.76 -1.35 -4.91
C GLU A 74 1.57 -0.32 -3.79
N SER A 75 2.63 0.42 -3.47
CA SER A 75 2.64 1.41 -2.41
C SER A 75 3.46 2.63 -2.79
N ASN A 76 3.00 3.80 -2.39
CA ASN A 76 3.85 4.97 -2.31
C ASN A 76 4.52 4.94 -0.93
N ILE A 77 5.83 4.69 -0.89
CA ILE A 77 6.63 4.70 0.34
C ILE A 77 7.50 5.94 0.30
N ILE A 78 7.25 6.86 1.22
CA ILE A 78 7.84 8.19 1.22
C ILE A 78 8.62 8.41 2.51
N ASP A 79 9.81 8.99 2.42
CA ASP A 79 10.56 9.44 3.59
C ASP A 79 9.78 10.53 4.32
N GLY A 80 9.60 10.36 5.62
CA GLY A 80 8.90 11.31 6.47
C GLY A 80 9.53 11.46 7.84
N VAL A 81 8.99 12.40 8.60
CA VAL A 81 9.37 12.64 10.00
C VAL A 81 8.09 12.72 10.83
N MET A 82 7.94 11.83 11.78
CA MET A 82 6.88 11.93 12.77
C MET A 82 7.18 13.11 13.70
N LEU A 83 6.43 14.20 13.58
CA LEU A 83 6.64 15.41 14.37
C LEU A 83 6.19 15.21 15.82
N GLU A 84 5.03 14.63 15.98
CA GLU A 84 4.38 14.23 17.24
C GLU A 84 3.30 13.19 16.93
N ASP A 85 2.68 12.61 17.93
CA ASP A 85 1.57 11.68 17.75
C ASP A 85 0.48 12.28 16.84
N ARG A 86 0.10 11.53 15.81
CA ARG A 86 -0.91 11.88 14.80
C ARG A 86 -0.50 13.03 13.86
N LYS A 87 0.79 13.35 13.78
CA LYS A 87 1.28 14.42 12.90
C LYS A 87 2.61 14.04 12.26
N VAL A 88 2.63 13.96 10.95
CA VAL A 88 3.78 13.57 10.16
C VAL A 88 4.10 14.64 9.12
N GLU A 89 5.39 14.85 8.85
CA GLU A 89 5.88 15.67 7.75
C GLU A 89 6.43 14.77 6.64
N PHE A 90 5.97 14.98 5.42
CA PHE A 90 6.57 14.41 4.21
C PHE A 90 6.36 15.35 3.01
N CYS A 91 7.21 15.24 2.01
CA CYS A 91 7.18 16.13 0.84
C CYS A 91 7.15 17.63 1.21
N GLY A 92 7.81 18.01 2.31
CA GLY A 92 7.89 19.40 2.78
C GLY A 92 6.59 19.97 3.34
N ARG A 93 5.63 19.12 3.72
CA ARG A 93 4.35 19.53 4.32
C ARG A 93 3.97 18.66 5.50
N GLU A 94 3.23 19.25 6.43
CA GLU A 94 2.64 18.57 7.59
C GLU A 94 1.28 17.97 7.24
N PHE A 95 1.06 16.74 7.69
CA PHE A 95 -0.19 16.00 7.53
C PHE A 95 -0.65 15.46 8.87
N GLU A 96 -1.97 15.42 9.06
CA GLU A 96 -2.56 14.63 10.12
C GLU A 96 -2.57 13.15 9.72
N CYS A 97 -2.30 12.25 10.68
CA CYS A 97 -2.44 10.80 10.55
C CYS A 97 -3.13 10.23 11.78
N VAL A 98 -3.38 8.92 11.81
CA VAL A 98 -4.00 8.27 12.98
C VAL A 98 -2.98 7.59 13.88
N ASP A 99 -1.76 7.38 13.39
CA ASP A 99 -0.70 6.66 14.08
C ASP A 99 -0.08 7.44 15.24
N SER A 100 0.41 6.72 16.24
CA SER A 100 1.03 7.25 17.44
C SER A 100 2.11 6.31 17.97
N GLY A 101 2.95 6.80 18.90
CA GLY A 101 3.98 5.97 19.54
C GLY A 101 5.31 5.90 18.80
N PHE A 102 5.50 6.68 17.76
CA PHE A 102 6.76 6.73 16.99
C PHE A 102 7.80 7.69 17.59
N GLY A 103 7.40 8.47 18.60
CA GLY A 103 8.25 9.50 19.21
C GLY A 103 8.09 10.85 18.52
N THR A 104 8.94 11.82 18.92
CA THR A 104 8.91 13.19 18.39
C THR A 104 10.13 13.45 17.51
N ASN A 105 9.93 14.05 16.35
CA ASN A 105 10.96 14.30 15.33
C ASN A 105 11.71 13.02 14.92
N THR A 106 10.99 11.91 14.80
CA THR A 106 11.55 10.60 14.47
C THR A 106 11.43 10.34 12.98
N PRO A 107 12.53 9.96 12.28
CA PRO A 107 12.45 9.51 10.88
C PRO A 107 11.58 8.27 10.74
N VAL A 108 10.67 8.30 9.76
CA VAL A 108 9.72 7.23 9.50
C VAL A 108 9.56 6.99 8.00
N ASP A 109 8.99 5.85 7.63
CA ASP A 109 8.46 5.61 6.30
C ASP A 109 6.95 5.84 6.33
N VAL A 110 6.47 6.67 5.40
CA VAL A 110 5.04 6.95 5.21
C VAL A 110 4.56 6.11 4.05
N VAL A 111 3.53 5.30 4.27
CA VAL A 111 2.90 4.47 3.24
C VAL A 111 1.54 5.03 2.89
N ILE A 112 1.30 5.21 1.59
CA ILE A 112 0.00 5.59 1.06
C ILE A 112 -0.30 4.67 -0.14
N ARG A 113 -1.44 3.99 -0.11
CA ARG A 113 -1.84 3.14 -1.22
C ARG A 113 -2.24 3.99 -2.43
N PRO A 114 -1.96 3.55 -3.66
CA PRO A 114 -2.30 4.31 -4.87
C PRO A 114 -3.79 4.64 -5.01
N GLU A 115 -4.67 3.76 -4.53
CA GLU A 115 -6.12 3.91 -4.54
C GLU A 115 -6.66 4.92 -3.51
N ASP A 116 -5.88 5.23 -2.48
CA ASP A 116 -6.25 6.14 -1.39
C ASP A 116 -5.91 7.59 -1.72
N LEU A 117 -5.03 7.79 -2.72
CA LEU A 117 -4.72 9.11 -3.25
C LEU A 117 -5.82 9.59 -4.19
N ARG A 118 -6.31 10.79 -3.94
CA ARG A 118 -7.35 11.43 -4.77
C ARG A 118 -6.77 12.60 -5.54
N LEU A 119 -7.09 12.65 -6.85
CA LEU A 119 -6.77 13.78 -7.68
C LEU A 119 -7.89 14.83 -7.57
N VAL A 120 -7.49 16.07 -7.33
CA VAL A 120 -8.36 17.25 -7.22
C VAL A 120 -7.82 18.38 -8.09
N TYR A 121 -8.51 19.53 -8.15
CA TYR A 121 -7.94 20.71 -8.78
C TYR A 121 -6.63 21.12 -8.09
N ALA A 122 -5.69 21.64 -8.87
CA ALA A 122 -4.34 21.95 -8.36
C ALA A 122 -4.35 22.86 -7.12
N GLY A 123 -5.30 23.80 -7.02
CA GLY A 123 -5.43 24.71 -5.87
C GLY A 123 -6.06 24.08 -4.62
N ASP A 124 -6.73 22.94 -4.75
CA ASP A 124 -7.46 22.28 -3.66
C ASP A 124 -6.67 21.12 -3.04
N GLY A 125 -5.53 20.73 -3.65
CA GLY A 125 -4.70 19.64 -3.18
C GLY A 125 -3.75 20.03 -2.06
N LEU A 126 -3.47 19.07 -1.19
CA LEU A 126 -2.42 19.20 -0.17
C LEU A 126 -1.02 19.25 -0.80
N LEU A 127 -0.81 18.48 -1.87
CA LEU A 127 0.37 18.51 -2.71
C LEU A 127 -0.05 18.85 -4.15
N GLN A 128 0.87 19.42 -4.92
CA GLN A 128 0.67 19.68 -6.35
C GLN A 128 1.68 18.89 -7.16
N GLY A 129 1.22 18.33 -8.28
CA GLY A 129 2.07 17.57 -9.19
C GLY A 129 1.58 17.64 -10.63
N VAL A 130 2.40 17.13 -11.53
CA VAL A 130 2.11 17.02 -12.95
C VAL A 130 1.95 15.56 -13.31
N VAL A 131 0.88 15.22 -14.02
CA VAL A 131 0.66 13.87 -14.54
C VAL A 131 1.72 13.56 -15.60
N GLU A 132 2.58 12.57 -15.36
CA GLU A 132 3.66 12.17 -16.27
C GLU A 132 3.25 11.03 -17.19
N SER A 133 2.47 10.09 -16.68
CA SER A 133 2.01 8.95 -17.45
C SER A 133 0.62 8.51 -17.01
N ILE A 134 -0.05 7.79 -17.90
CA ILE A 134 -1.35 7.18 -17.67
C ILE A 134 -1.42 5.84 -18.39
N VAL A 135 -1.83 4.80 -17.66
CA VAL A 135 -2.03 3.45 -18.19
C VAL A 135 -3.39 2.94 -17.75
N PHE A 136 -4.19 2.44 -18.69
CA PHE A 136 -5.47 1.80 -18.36
C PHE A 136 -5.24 0.33 -17.97
N LYS A 137 -5.57 -0.04 -16.75
CA LYS A 137 -5.43 -1.40 -16.19
C LYS A 137 -6.71 -2.24 -16.26
N GLY A 138 -7.72 -1.81 -17.00
CA GLY A 138 -9.01 -2.48 -17.18
C GLY A 138 -10.11 -2.00 -16.25
N VAL A 139 -9.87 -1.83 -14.97
CA VAL A 139 -10.84 -1.35 -13.97
C VAL A 139 -10.53 0.06 -13.44
N HIS A 140 -9.28 0.48 -13.54
CA HIS A 140 -8.81 1.81 -13.15
C HIS A 140 -7.73 2.29 -14.11
N TYR A 141 -7.37 3.56 -14.00
CA TYR A 141 -6.17 4.16 -14.58
C TYR A 141 -5.11 4.24 -13.50
N GLU A 142 -3.91 3.78 -13.83
CA GLU A 142 -2.70 4.03 -13.06
C GLU A 142 -2.03 5.27 -13.64
N MET A 143 -1.80 6.26 -12.82
CA MET A 143 -1.17 7.51 -13.20
C MET A 143 0.05 7.77 -12.33
N MET A 144 1.15 8.19 -12.99
CA MET A 144 2.32 8.70 -12.27
C MET A 144 2.19 10.21 -12.17
N VAL A 145 2.20 10.74 -10.95
CA VAL A 145 2.08 12.17 -10.69
C VAL A 145 3.35 12.66 -10.00
N ARG A 146 4.15 13.42 -10.74
CA ARG A 146 5.41 13.98 -10.21
C ARG A 146 5.14 15.28 -9.46
N THR A 147 5.48 15.28 -8.17
CA THR A 147 5.56 16.47 -7.34
C THR A 147 7.02 16.98 -7.28
N GLU A 148 7.28 17.98 -6.47
CA GLU A 148 8.65 18.51 -6.26
C GLU A 148 9.57 17.48 -5.57
N HIS A 149 9.01 16.64 -4.68
CA HIS A 149 9.80 15.77 -3.80
C HIS A 149 9.64 14.29 -4.09
N PHE A 150 8.52 13.87 -4.70
CA PHE A 150 8.21 12.46 -4.92
C PHE A 150 7.33 12.27 -6.16
N THR A 151 7.44 11.12 -6.82
CA THR A 151 6.54 10.73 -7.90
C THR A 151 5.55 9.70 -7.37
N PHE A 152 4.29 10.11 -7.25
CA PHE A 152 3.22 9.26 -6.73
C PHE A 152 2.61 8.39 -7.81
N THR A 153 2.38 7.11 -7.49
CA THR A 153 1.45 6.26 -8.22
C THR A 153 0.04 6.49 -7.68
N VAL A 154 -0.91 6.73 -8.58
CA VAL A 154 -2.31 7.00 -8.24
C VAL A 154 -3.22 6.08 -9.04
N HIS A 155 -4.11 5.36 -8.37
CA HIS A 155 -5.16 4.57 -9.00
C HIS A 155 -6.48 5.33 -8.95
N SER A 156 -7.10 5.54 -10.12
CA SER A 156 -8.38 6.25 -10.21
C SER A 156 -9.24 5.70 -11.34
N THR A 157 -10.55 5.70 -11.13
CA THR A 157 -11.51 5.38 -12.21
C THR A 157 -11.67 6.53 -13.21
N MET A 158 -11.13 7.71 -12.89
CA MET A 158 -11.13 8.88 -13.76
C MET A 158 -9.70 9.18 -14.21
N ALA A 159 -9.53 9.42 -15.51
CA ALA A 159 -8.24 9.77 -16.09
C ALA A 159 -8.02 11.28 -16.07
N GLU A 160 -6.80 11.69 -15.76
CA GLU A 160 -6.30 13.04 -15.96
C GLU A 160 -5.22 13.06 -17.04
N PRO A 161 -5.25 13.99 -18.02
CA PRO A 161 -4.35 13.96 -19.14
C PRO A 161 -2.89 14.23 -18.74
N VAL A 162 -1.97 13.57 -19.42
CA VAL A 162 -0.52 13.82 -19.28
C VAL A 162 -0.20 15.29 -19.49
N GLY A 163 0.65 15.85 -18.63
CA GLY A 163 1.02 17.27 -18.62
C GLY A 163 0.07 18.17 -17.82
N LYS A 164 -1.07 17.66 -17.36
CA LYS A 164 -1.97 18.43 -16.51
C LYS A 164 -1.39 18.57 -15.09
N THR A 165 -1.46 19.79 -14.55
CA THR A 165 -1.19 20.02 -13.12
C THR A 165 -2.44 19.68 -12.31
N VAL A 166 -2.26 18.85 -11.30
CA VAL A 166 -3.31 18.35 -10.42
C VAL A 166 -2.92 18.56 -8.95
N GLY A 167 -3.93 18.59 -8.09
CA GLY A 167 -3.73 18.46 -6.65
C GLY A 167 -3.85 17.02 -6.22
N LEU A 168 -3.07 16.63 -5.22
CA LEU A 168 -3.16 15.34 -4.53
C LEU A 168 -3.69 15.57 -3.12
N THR A 169 -4.62 14.74 -2.70
CA THR A 169 -5.13 14.73 -1.33
C THR A 169 -5.29 13.29 -0.83
N VAL A 170 -5.14 13.13 0.47
CA VAL A 170 -5.29 11.86 1.20
C VAL A 170 -5.92 12.17 2.54
N ILE A 171 -6.74 11.30 3.08
CA ILE A 171 -7.32 11.47 4.41
C ILE A 171 -6.38 10.91 5.49
N PRO A 172 -6.42 11.43 6.72
CA PRO A 172 -5.52 10.99 7.80
C PRO A 172 -5.52 9.49 8.09
N PHE A 173 -6.64 8.81 7.88
CA PHE A 173 -6.78 7.38 8.09
C PHE A 173 -6.01 6.52 7.07
N ASP A 174 -5.79 7.05 5.87
CA ASP A 174 -5.13 6.35 4.75
C ASP A 174 -3.61 6.65 4.70
N ILE A 175 -3.09 7.38 5.68
CA ILE A 175 -1.66 7.60 5.89
C ILE A 175 -1.19 6.63 6.97
N HIS A 176 -0.40 5.62 6.58
CA HIS A 176 0.15 4.66 7.53
C HIS A 176 1.64 4.92 7.76
N ILE A 177 2.06 4.87 9.04
CA ILE A 177 3.43 5.16 9.45
C ILE A 177 4.16 3.88 9.83
N MET A 178 5.37 3.71 9.31
CA MET A 178 6.25 2.59 9.65
C MET A 178 7.58 3.08 10.20
N HIS A 179 8.21 2.26 11.05
CA HIS A 179 9.60 2.51 11.42
C HIS A 179 10.51 2.33 10.20
N LYS A 180 11.54 3.17 10.11
CA LYS A 180 12.60 3.01 9.10
C LYS A 180 13.19 1.61 9.19
N SER A 181 13.28 0.92 8.06
CA SER A 181 13.98 -0.37 7.99
C SER A 181 15.48 -0.15 8.24
N ALA A 182 16.07 -0.98 9.12
CA ALA A 182 17.50 -0.89 9.45
C ALA A 182 18.46 -1.18 8.26
N GLU A 183 17.93 -1.58 7.10
CA GLU A 183 18.72 -1.88 5.89
C GLU A 183 19.03 -0.65 5.02
N ALA A 184 18.54 0.54 5.38
CA ALA A 184 18.78 1.76 4.59
C ALA A 184 20.14 2.45 4.92
N GLU A 185 20.92 1.91 5.87
CA GLU A 185 22.21 2.48 6.31
C GLU A 185 23.44 1.63 5.93
N ALA A 186 23.36 0.71 4.97
CA ALA A 186 24.52 -0.11 4.58
C ALA A 186 24.98 0.18 3.13
#